data_f2c688a16d642d64fdeca2a52593683f
#
_entry.id   f2c688a16d642d64fdeca2a52593683f
#
_cell.length_a   1.000
_cell.length_b   1.000
_cell.length_c   1.000
_cell.angle_alpha   90.00
_cell.angle_beta   90.00
_cell.angle_gamma   90.00
#
_symmetry.space_group_name_H-M   'P 1'
#
loop_
_entity.id
_entity.type
_entity.pdbx_description
1 polymer ?
#
loop_
_entity_poly.entity_id
_entity_poly.type
_entity_poly.pdbx_seq_one_letter_code
_entity_poly.pdbx_strand_id
1 'polypeptide(L)'
;SNFFKSPGSFFANQSILSYAYDQRGFGSSKFPGIWPGTKSMVKDLKNFITLIKSRHPKIPIYLLGESMGSALIIIAITEDPPINVDGVILSAPAVWGRTTMPWYQRIALWIGARIIPSITLTGEGLKLKPSDNLEMLLALGQDPLVIKKTRIDALYGLVNLMDQALDRASQLSERASILY
;
A
#
# COMPACT_ATOMS: atom_id res chain seq x y z
N SER A 1 12.95 3.53 0.61
CA SER A 1 12.79 4.63 -0.36
C SER A 1 12.80 5.98 0.35
N ASN A 2 13.16 7.03 -0.37
CA ASN A 2 13.17 8.41 0.17
C ASN A 2 11.78 9.05 0.21
N PHE A 3 10.74 8.36 -0.20
CA PHE A 3 9.38 8.86 -0.34
C PHE A 3 8.82 9.53 0.94
N PHE A 4 9.05 8.91 2.10
CA PHE A 4 8.57 9.44 3.38
C PHE A 4 9.55 10.37 4.11
N LYS A 5 10.67 10.76 3.48
CA LYS A 5 11.65 11.65 4.12
C LYS A 5 11.08 13.04 4.40
N SER A 6 10.42 13.64 3.43
CA SER A 6 9.81 14.97 3.58
C SER A 6 8.62 14.97 4.56
N PRO A 7 7.61 14.08 4.43
CA PRO A 7 6.56 13.93 5.44
C PRO A 7 7.10 13.66 6.84
N GLY A 8 8.12 12.80 6.97
CA GLY A 8 8.74 12.50 8.26
C GLY A 8 9.36 13.74 8.93
N SER A 9 10.05 14.57 8.15
CA SER A 9 10.60 15.85 8.65
C SER A 9 9.50 16.83 9.08
N PHE A 10 8.41 16.90 8.31
CA PHE A 10 7.26 17.73 8.66
C PHE A 10 6.64 17.28 9.99
N PHE A 11 6.38 15.98 10.16
CA PHE A 11 5.83 15.44 11.40
C PHE A 11 6.76 15.63 12.60
N ALA A 12 8.07 15.48 12.41
CA ALA A 12 9.06 15.72 13.47
C ALA A 12 9.02 17.17 13.97
N ASN A 13 8.87 18.14 13.06
CA ASN A 13 8.72 19.56 13.41
C ASN A 13 7.42 19.85 14.20
N GLN A 14 6.44 18.97 14.12
CA GLN A 14 5.20 19.02 14.91
C GLN A 14 5.25 18.13 16.16
N SER A 15 6.43 17.70 16.58
CA SER A 15 6.64 16.79 17.72
C SER A 15 5.96 15.44 17.56
N ILE A 16 5.74 14.99 16.31
CA ILE A 16 5.16 13.68 15.99
C ILE A 16 6.28 12.75 15.57
N LEU A 17 6.45 11.67 16.33
CA LEU A 17 7.41 10.62 16.00
C LEU A 17 6.85 9.73 14.88
N SER A 18 7.56 9.61 13.78
CA SER A 18 7.13 8.86 12.61
C SER A 18 8.01 7.64 12.35
N TYR A 19 7.39 6.53 12.01
CA TYR A 19 8.05 5.31 11.60
C TYR A 19 7.54 4.89 10.21
N ALA A 20 8.47 4.54 9.33
CA ALA A 20 8.14 3.94 8.05
C ALA A 20 9.00 2.68 7.84
N TYR A 21 8.44 1.67 7.19
CA TYR A 21 9.16 0.46 6.84
C TYR A 21 8.95 0.11 5.36
N ASP A 22 9.94 -0.50 4.75
CA ASP A 22 9.79 -1.08 3.42
C ASP A 22 8.98 -2.37 3.53
N GLN A 23 7.81 -2.39 2.90
CA GLN A 23 6.98 -3.58 2.87
C GLN A 23 7.68 -4.71 2.13
N ARG A 24 7.39 -5.95 2.51
CA ARG A 24 7.93 -7.14 1.84
C ARG A 24 7.67 -7.08 0.33
N GLY A 25 8.70 -7.31 -0.48
CA GLY A 25 8.64 -7.18 -1.93
C GLY A 25 8.80 -5.76 -2.46
N PHE A 26 9.01 -4.76 -1.59
CA PHE A 26 9.19 -3.35 -1.97
C PHE A 26 10.42 -2.74 -1.30
N GLY A 27 10.92 -1.64 -1.87
CA GLY A 27 12.07 -0.92 -1.34
C GLY A 27 13.31 -1.79 -1.22
N SER A 28 13.98 -1.72 -0.07
CA SER A 28 15.17 -2.54 0.26
C SER A 28 14.84 -3.90 0.89
N SER A 29 13.58 -4.31 0.90
CA SER A 29 13.18 -5.63 1.38
C SER A 29 13.71 -6.76 0.47
N LYS A 30 13.71 -8.01 0.98
CA LYS A 30 14.07 -9.17 0.15
C LYS A 30 13.09 -9.35 -1.01
N PHE A 31 13.62 -9.73 -2.18
CA PHE A 31 12.85 -10.05 -3.39
C PHE A 31 11.95 -8.90 -3.88
N PRO A 32 12.52 -7.74 -4.24
CA PRO A 32 11.75 -6.61 -4.74
C PRO A 32 11.00 -7.00 -6.03
N GLY A 33 9.75 -6.54 -6.15
CA GLY A 33 8.86 -6.84 -7.27
C GLY A 33 8.11 -8.16 -7.18
N ILE A 34 8.40 -9.02 -6.18
CA ILE A 34 7.63 -10.24 -5.95
C ILE A 34 6.50 -9.96 -4.95
N TRP A 35 5.28 -10.29 -5.36
CA TRP A 35 4.10 -10.12 -4.50
C TRP A 35 4.10 -11.12 -3.34
N PRO A 36 4.12 -10.64 -2.08
CA PRO A 36 4.24 -11.54 -0.92
C PRO A 36 2.90 -12.15 -0.46
N GLY A 37 1.80 -11.70 -1.07
CA GLY A 37 0.44 -12.02 -0.63
C GLY A 37 -0.09 -11.10 0.46
N THR A 38 -1.38 -10.75 0.36
CA THR A 38 -2.08 -9.85 1.29
C THR A 38 -1.92 -10.27 2.76
N LYS A 39 -2.11 -11.56 3.06
CA LYS A 39 -1.99 -12.09 4.43
C LYS A 39 -0.60 -11.86 5.04
N SER A 40 0.46 -12.03 4.24
CA SER A 40 1.83 -11.79 4.71
C SER A 40 2.05 -10.31 5.01
N MET A 41 1.56 -9.42 4.15
CA MET A 41 1.68 -7.97 4.33
C MET A 41 0.90 -7.48 5.56
N VAL A 42 -0.31 -7.98 5.77
CA VAL A 42 -1.11 -7.68 6.97
C VAL A 42 -0.40 -8.17 8.24
N LYS A 43 0.16 -9.38 8.21
CA LYS A 43 0.93 -9.91 9.34
C LYS A 43 2.16 -9.05 9.65
N ASP A 44 2.88 -8.62 8.62
CA ASP A 44 4.06 -7.76 8.77
C ASP A 44 3.65 -6.41 9.40
N LEU A 45 2.55 -5.81 8.95
CA LEU A 45 2.00 -4.59 9.53
C LEU A 45 1.62 -4.78 11.02
N LYS A 46 0.90 -5.86 11.35
CA LYS A 46 0.55 -6.21 12.74
C LYS A 46 1.79 -6.34 13.63
N ASN A 47 2.80 -7.05 13.16
CA ASN A 47 4.06 -7.24 13.89
C ASN A 47 4.80 -5.91 14.09
N PHE A 48 4.83 -5.05 13.06
CA PHE A 48 5.46 -3.75 13.13
C PHE A 48 4.76 -2.85 14.16
N ILE A 49 3.43 -2.80 14.16
CA ILE A 49 2.66 -2.04 15.15
C ILE A 49 2.91 -2.56 16.58
N THR A 50 2.94 -3.88 16.75
CA THR A 50 3.26 -4.50 18.05
C THR A 50 4.65 -4.06 18.55
N LEU A 51 5.64 -4.03 17.66
CA LEU A 51 6.99 -3.55 17.99
C LEU A 51 6.96 -2.06 18.38
N ILE A 52 6.24 -1.21 17.66
CA ILE A 52 6.16 0.22 17.98
C ILE A 52 5.46 0.41 19.33
N LYS A 53 4.36 -0.30 19.58
CA LYS A 53 3.65 -0.27 20.89
C LYS A 53 4.54 -0.68 22.05
N SER A 54 5.37 -1.70 21.87
CA SER A 54 6.30 -2.14 22.94
C SER A 54 7.36 -1.08 23.27
N ARG A 55 7.75 -0.26 22.28
CA ARG A 55 8.72 0.83 22.49
C ARG A 55 8.06 2.10 23.04
N HIS A 56 6.78 2.30 22.77
CA HIS A 56 6.02 3.50 23.12
C HIS A 56 4.66 3.16 23.74
N PRO A 57 4.61 2.52 24.90
CA PRO A 57 3.38 1.90 25.43
C PRO A 57 2.29 2.91 25.83
N LYS A 58 2.64 4.19 25.99
CA LYS A 58 1.71 5.25 26.45
C LYS A 58 1.42 6.30 25.36
N ILE A 59 1.95 6.13 24.17
CA ILE A 59 1.79 7.11 23.08
C ILE A 59 0.71 6.60 22.11
N PRO A 60 -0.27 7.43 21.73
CA PRO A 60 -1.25 7.07 20.71
C PRO A 60 -0.58 6.74 19.38
N ILE A 61 -1.08 5.73 18.68
CA ILE A 61 -0.57 5.28 17.38
C ILE A 61 -1.61 5.51 16.31
N TYR A 62 -1.23 6.27 15.29
CA TYR A 62 -2.00 6.49 14.07
C TYR A 62 -1.32 5.82 12.89
N LEU A 63 -2.11 5.20 12.02
CA LEU A 63 -1.59 4.64 10.77
C LEU A 63 -1.86 5.60 9.63
N LEU A 64 -0.83 5.92 8.87
CA LEU A 64 -0.95 6.64 7.61
C LEU A 64 -0.64 5.68 6.46
N GLY A 65 -1.61 5.49 5.59
CA GLY A 65 -1.45 4.72 4.35
C GLY A 65 -1.68 5.60 3.14
N GLU A 66 -0.95 5.32 2.07
CA GLU A 66 -1.15 5.93 0.77
C GLU A 66 -1.42 4.84 -0.27
N SER A 67 -2.43 5.04 -1.11
CA SER A 67 -2.81 4.14 -2.20
C SER A 67 -2.93 2.68 -1.74
N MET A 68 -2.03 1.81 -2.18
CA MET A 68 -1.95 0.40 -1.76
C MET A 68 -1.79 0.25 -0.24
N GLY A 69 -1.05 1.17 0.41
CA GLY A 69 -0.90 1.18 1.87
C GLY A 69 -2.21 1.42 2.60
N SER A 70 -3.06 2.29 2.06
CA SER A 70 -4.42 2.50 2.59
C SER A 70 -5.28 1.24 2.47
N ALA A 71 -5.25 0.55 1.32
CA ALA A 71 -5.97 -0.70 1.12
C ALA A 71 -5.52 -1.78 2.12
N LEU A 72 -4.22 -1.87 2.38
CA LEU A 72 -3.66 -2.79 3.38
C LEU A 72 -4.14 -2.46 4.80
N ILE A 73 -4.16 -1.18 5.17
CA ILE A 73 -4.64 -0.72 6.47
C ILE A 73 -6.13 -1.06 6.64
N ILE A 74 -6.97 -0.81 5.62
CA ILE A 74 -8.40 -1.15 5.64
C ILE A 74 -8.58 -2.63 6.00
N ILE A 75 -7.89 -3.53 5.32
CA ILE A 75 -7.97 -4.97 5.59
C ILE A 75 -7.52 -5.27 7.02
N ALA A 76 -6.40 -4.69 7.44
CA ALA A 76 -5.80 -4.99 8.74
C ALA A 76 -6.66 -4.55 9.95
N ILE A 77 -7.37 -3.42 9.84
CA ILE A 77 -8.23 -2.90 10.92
C ILE A 77 -9.62 -3.53 10.94
N THR A 78 -10.04 -4.14 9.81
CA THR A 78 -11.33 -4.84 9.69
C THR A 78 -11.21 -6.37 9.81
N GLU A 79 -10.01 -6.90 9.97
CA GLU A 79 -9.76 -8.33 10.21
C GLU A 79 -10.05 -8.71 11.67
N ASP A 80 -10.44 -9.94 11.93
CA ASP A 80 -10.65 -10.44 13.29
C ASP A 80 -9.44 -11.32 13.74
N PRO A 81 -8.75 -10.98 14.83
CA PRO A 81 -8.87 -9.76 15.63
C PRO A 81 -8.30 -8.54 14.88
N PRO A 82 -8.93 -7.36 15.03
CA PRO A 82 -8.49 -6.13 14.40
C PRO A 82 -7.17 -5.63 15.00
N ILE A 83 -6.45 -4.80 14.25
CA ILE A 83 -5.32 -4.06 14.80
C ILE A 83 -5.88 -2.98 15.75
N ASN A 84 -5.38 -2.97 16.97
CA ASN A 84 -5.72 -1.91 17.91
C ASN A 84 -4.81 -0.70 17.69
N VAL A 85 -5.35 0.37 17.12
CA VAL A 85 -4.71 1.69 16.91
C VAL A 85 -5.71 2.80 17.26
N ASP A 86 -5.20 4.00 17.49
CA ASP A 86 -6.02 5.12 17.96
C ASP A 86 -6.74 5.82 16.78
N GLY A 87 -6.23 5.69 15.56
CA GLY A 87 -6.88 6.18 14.35
C GLY A 87 -6.09 5.84 13.10
N VAL A 88 -6.71 6.07 11.94
CA VAL A 88 -6.11 5.82 10.63
C VAL A 88 -6.34 7.00 9.69
N ILE A 89 -5.36 7.27 8.85
CA ILE A 89 -5.40 8.27 7.79
C ILE A 89 -5.14 7.53 6.47
N LEU A 90 -6.13 7.56 5.58
CA LEU A 90 -6.13 6.87 4.31
C LEU A 90 -6.02 7.91 3.19
N SER A 91 -4.85 8.02 2.59
CA SER A 91 -4.59 8.93 1.48
C SER A 91 -4.78 8.20 0.15
N ALA A 92 -5.65 8.73 -0.71
CA ALA A 92 -5.98 8.19 -2.03
C ALA A 92 -6.11 6.64 -2.01
N PRO A 93 -6.99 6.06 -1.17
CA PRO A 93 -7.03 4.62 -0.96
C PRO A 93 -7.31 3.84 -2.24
N ALA A 94 -6.53 2.79 -2.47
CA ALA A 94 -6.72 1.90 -3.62
C ALA A 94 -7.87 0.92 -3.36
N VAL A 95 -9.11 1.37 -3.62
CA VAL A 95 -10.36 0.63 -3.38
C VAL A 95 -11.21 0.44 -4.64
N TRP A 96 -10.63 0.55 -5.83
CA TRP A 96 -11.31 0.35 -7.11
C TRP A 96 -10.77 -0.92 -7.79
N GLY A 97 -11.33 -2.03 -7.45
CA GLY A 97 -10.86 -3.33 -7.92
C GLY A 97 -11.55 -3.80 -9.22
N ARG A 98 -11.80 -5.09 -9.32
CA ARG A 98 -12.37 -5.72 -10.52
C ARG A 98 -13.74 -5.20 -10.93
N THR A 99 -14.51 -4.63 -10.02
CA THR A 99 -15.83 -4.05 -10.32
C THR A 99 -15.78 -2.96 -11.38
N THR A 100 -14.67 -2.20 -11.45
CA THR A 100 -14.45 -1.13 -12.43
C THR A 100 -13.65 -1.57 -13.65
N MET A 101 -13.08 -2.80 -13.65
CA MET A 101 -12.31 -3.32 -14.77
C MET A 101 -13.22 -3.92 -15.85
N PRO A 102 -12.96 -3.65 -17.15
CA PRO A 102 -13.59 -4.37 -18.25
C PRO A 102 -13.38 -5.89 -18.13
N TRP A 103 -14.40 -6.67 -18.51
CA TRP A 103 -14.36 -8.13 -18.35
C TRP A 103 -13.18 -8.81 -19.03
N TYR A 104 -12.77 -8.32 -20.21
CA TYR A 104 -11.62 -8.88 -20.94
C TYR A 104 -10.29 -8.66 -20.22
N GLN A 105 -10.11 -7.51 -19.55
CA GLN A 105 -8.91 -7.26 -18.72
C GLN A 105 -8.87 -8.18 -17.51
N ARG A 106 -10.01 -8.46 -16.90
CA ARG A 106 -10.13 -9.41 -15.76
C ARG A 106 -9.69 -10.80 -16.18
N ILE A 107 -10.15 -11.28 -17.35
CA ILE A 107 -9.76 -12.59 -17.90
C ILE A 107 -8.28 -12.60 -18.27
N ALA A 108 -7.79 -11.58 -18.98
CA ALA A 108 -6.39 -11.49 -19.38
C ALA A 108 -5.44 -11.48 -18.17
N LEU A 109 -5.78 -10.73 -17.11
CA LEU A 109 -5.01 -10.68 -15.87
C LEU A 109 -5.03 -12.04 -15.15
N TRP A 110 -6.19 -12.71 -15.12
CA TRP A 110 -6.34 -14.02 -14.49
C TRP A 110 -5.51 -15.10 -15.20
N ILE A 111 -5.56 -15.14 -16.55
CA ILE A 111 -4.78 -16.06 -17.38
C ILE A 111 -3.29 -15.74 -17.25
N GLY A 112 -2.92 -14.47 -17.43
CA GLY A 112 -1.53 -14.02 -17.39
C GLY A 112 -0.84 -14.35 -16.08
N ALA A 113 -1.53 -14.14 -14.95
CA ALA A 113 -0.99 -14.45 -13.63
C ALA A 113 -0.73 -15.96 -13.40
N ARG A 114 -1.30 -16.85 -14.23
CA ARG A 114 -1.11 -18.32 -14.14
C ARG A 114 -0.15 -18.87 -15.16
N ILE A 115 -0.14 -18.31 -16.37
CA ILE A 115 0.68 -18.83 -17.48
C ILE A 115 2.03 -18.13 -17.54
N ILE A 116 2.06 -16.81 -17.31
CA ILE A 116 3.24 -15.96 -17.48
C ILE A 116 3.44 -15.02 -16.27
N PRO A 117 3.42 -15.51 -15.03
CA PRO A 117 3.38 -14.68 -13.81
C PRO A 117 4.55 -13.71 -13.70
N SER A 118 5.72 -14.09 -14.19
CA SER A 118 6.97 -13.32 -14.07
C SER A 118 7.17 -12.25 -15.14
N ILE A 119 6.34 -12.24 -16.19
CA ILE A 119 6.42 -11.17 -17.20
C ILE A 119 6.08 -9.84 -16.53
N THR A 120 6.86 -8.82 -16.87
CA THR A 120 6.71 -7.48 -16.33
C THR A 120 6.03 -6.55 -17.33
N LEU A 121 5.12 -5.75 -16.81
CA LEU A 121 4.47 -4.67 -17.56
C LEU A 121 5.04 -3.33 -17.08
N THR A 122 5.25 -2.42 -18.02
CA THR A 122 5.54 -1.02 -17.72
C THR A 122 4.24 -0.23 -17.71
N GLY A 123 4.17 0.85 -16.92
CA GLY A 123 3.07 1.80 -16.97
C GLY A 123 3.08 2.70 -18.20
N GLU A 124 4.05 2.51 -19.12
CA GLU A 124 4.16 3.25 -20.36
C GLU A 124 2.94 2.98 -21.23
N GLY A 125 2.25 4.05 -21.62
CA GLY A 125 0.99 3.96 -22.39
C GLY A 125 -0.30 3.99 -21.56
N LEU A 126 -0.23 3.82 -20.25
CA LEU A 126 -1.33 4.18 -19.38
C LEU A 126 -1.33 5.71 -19.23
N LYS A 127 -2.34 6.39 -19.79
CA LYS A 127 -2.52 7.85 -19.67
C LYS A 127 -2.89 8.27 -18.22
N LEU A 128 -2.35 7.57 -17.24
CA LEU A 128 -2.55 7.87 -15.82
C LEU A 128 -1.42 8.78 -15.37
N LYS A 129 -1.77 9.96 -14.88
CA LYS A 129 -0.85 10.91 -14.29
C LYS A 129 -0.92 10.73 -12.76
N PRO A 130 0.05 10.05 -12.14
CA PRO A 130 -0.07 9.66 -10.73
C PRO A 130 0.02 10.85 -9.77
N SER A 131 0.54 12.00 -10.22
CA SER A 131 0.61 13.25 -9.45
C SER A 131 0.82 14.44 -10.38
N ASP A 132 0.45 15.63 -9.92
CA ASP A 132 0.76 16.90 -10.60
C ASP A 132 2.14 17.44 -10.20
N ASN A 133 2.79 16.86 -9.21
CA ASN A 133 4.13 17.23 -8.77
C ASN A 133 5.19 16.56 -9.65
N LEU A 134 5.63 17.29 -10.70
CA LEU A 134 6.62 16.79 -11.65
C LEU A 134 7.98 16.51 -11.02
N GLU A 135 8.41 17.32 -10.06
CA GLU A 135 9.70 17.14 -9.35
C GLU A 135 9.68 15.81 -8.58
N MET A 136 8.60 15.53 -7.86
CA MET A 136 8.40 14.26 -7.16
C MET A 136 8.40 13.08 -8.14
N LEU A 137 7.71 13.18 -9.29
CA LEU A 137 7.67 12.11 -10.30
C LEU A 137 9.04 11.83 -10.90
N LEU A 138 9.84 12.89 -11.15
CA LEU A 138 11.23 12.74 -11.63
C LEU A 138 12.11 12.06 -10.57
N ALA A 139 11.99 12.47 -9.31
CA ALA A 139 12.72 11.86 -8.20
C ALA A 139 12.36 10.37 -8.02
N LEU A 140 11.07 10.02 -8.09
CA LEU A 140 10.61 8.61 -8.06
C LEU A 140 11.14 7.82 -9.27
N GLY A 141 11.18 8.45 -10.44
CA GLY A 141 11.74 7.84 -11.66
C GLY A 141 13.24 7.53 -11.55
N GLN A 142 13.98 8.26 -10.75
CA GLN A 142 15.42 8.07 -10.50
C GLN A 142 15.73 7.17 -9.29
N ASP A 143 14.79 6.98 -8.37
CA ASP A 143 15.00 6.14 -7.18
C ASP A 143 15.09 4.66 -7.60
N PRO A 144 16.24 3.98 -7.35
CA PRO A 144 16.43 2.58 -7.68
C PRO A 144 15.54 1.63 -6.84
N LEU A 145 15.01 2.09 -5.72
CA LEU A 145 14.13 1.32 -4.84
C LEU A 145 12.67 1.33 -5.30
N VAL A 146 12.34 2.16 -6.29
CA VAL A 146 10.99 2.22 -6.87
C VAL A 146 10.87 1.21 -8.00
N ILE A 147 9.89 0.32 -7.92
CA ILE A 147 9.60 -0.71 -8.92
C ILE A 147 9.00 -0.02 -10.16
N LYS A 148 9.73 -0.06 -11.29
CA LYS A 148 9.33 0.55 -12.56
C LYS A 148 8.62 -0.42 -13.50
N LYS A 149 8.82 -1.72 -13.29
CA LYS A 149 8.23 -2.80 -14.07
C LYS A 149 7.52 -3.76 -13.13
N THR A 150 6.20 -3.81 -13.22
CA THR A 150 5.38 -4.64 -12.33
C THR A 150 5.13 -6.00 -12.97
N ARG A 151 5.40 -7.06 -12.25
CA ARG A 151 5.11 -8.44 -12.65
C ARG A 151 3.59 -8.65 -12.73
N ILE A 152 3.15 -9.52 -13.62
CA ILE A 152 1.72 -9.83 -13.79
C ILE A 152 1.13 -10.45 -12.52
N ASP A 153 1.87 -11.33 -11.84
CA ASP A 153 1.43 -11.90 -10.55
C ASP A 153 1.31 -10.84 -9.44
N ALA A 154 2.21 -9.86 -9.42
CA ALA A 154 2.13 -8.74 -8.48
C ALA A 154 0.95 -7.82 -8.79
N LEU A 155 0.67 -7.55 -10.07
CA LEU A 155 -0.52 -6.80 -10.48
C LEU A 155 -1.82 -7.54 -10.10
N TYR A 156 -1.87 -8.86 -10.33
CA TYR A 156 -2.99 -9.69 -9.90
C TYR A 156 -3.18 -9.66 -8.38
N GLY A 157 -2.08 -9.73 -7.63
CA GLY A 157 -2.08 -9.63 -6.17
C GLY A 157 -2.57 -8.28 -5.67
N LEU A 158 -2.14 -7.18 -6.31
CA LEU A 158 -2.61 -5.83 -6.01
C LEU A 158 -4.11 -5.69 -6.25
N VAL A 159 -4.62 -6.17 -7.39
CA VAL A 159 -6.07 -6.12 -7.68
C VAL A 159 -6.86 -6.94 -6.65
N ASN A 160 -6.34 -8.09 -6.21
CA ASN A 160 -6.97 -8.86 -5.12
C ASN A 160 -6.98 -8.09 -3.79
N LEU A 161 -5.93 -7.34 -3.48
CA LEU A 161 -5.87 -6.48 -2.30
C LEU A 161 -6.93 -5.38 -2.37
N MET A 162 -7.06 -4.74 -3.55
CA MET A 162 -8.01 -3.66 -3.79
C MET A 162 -9.47 -4.14 -3.66
N ASP A 163 -9.81 -5.30 -4.23
CA ASP A 163 -11.12 -5.92 -4.07
C ASP A 163 -11.44 -6.19 -2.59
N GLN A 164 -10.50 -6.81 -1.85
CA GLN A 164 -10.67 -7.09 -0.43
C GLN A 164 -10.85 -5.83 0.41
N ALA A 165 -10.13 -4.76 0.08
CA ALA A 165 -10.26 -3.48 0.77
C ALA A 165 -11.62 -2.82 0.46
N LEU A 166 -12.08 -2.87 -0.78
CA LEU A 166 -13.39 -2.36 -1.20
C LEU A 166 -14.53 -3.08 -0.48
N ASP A 167 -14.50 -4.42 -0.45
CA ASP A 167 -15.51 -5.24 0.22
C ASP A 167 -15.60 -4.94 1.73
N ARG A 168 -14.51 -4.49 2.33
CA ARG A 168 -14.42 -4.17 3.76
C ARG A 168 -14.58 -2.68 4.08
N ALA A 169 -14.65 -1.81 3.07
CA ALA A 169 -14.71 -0.36 3.28
C ALA A 169 -15.92 0.09 4.13
N SER A 170 -17.05 -0.60 4.03
CA SER A 170 -18.25 -0.33 4.85
C SER A 170 -18.08 -0.65 6.33
N GLN A 171 -17.02 -1.36 6.71
CA GLN A 171 -16.71 -1.73 8.11
C GLN A 171 -15.78 -0.72 8.78
N LEU A 172 -15.37 0.34 8.06
CA LEU A 172 -14.54 1.39 8.64
C LEU A 172 -15.27 2.11 9.76
N SER A 173 -14.58 2.33 10.86
CA SER A 173 -15.08 3.08 12.01
C SER A 173 -14.94 4.59 11.81
N GLU A 174 -15.57 5.39 12.69
CA GLU A 174 -15.46 6.85 12.74
C GLU A 174 -14.03 7.37 12.99
N ARG A 175 -13.09 6.50 13.35
CA ARG A 175 -11.68 6.84 13.57
C ARG A 175 -10.85 6.86 12.27
N ALA A 176 -11.48 6.73 11.12
CA ALA A 176 -10.81 6.77 9.82
C ALA A 176 -11.00 8.13 9.14
N SER A 177 -9.90 8.80 8.83
CA SER A 177 -9.89 10.00 7.99
C SER A 177 -9.48 9.60 6.56
N ILE A 178 -10.24 10.05 5.56
CA ILE A 178 -9.96 9.77 4.15
C ILE A 178 -9.60 11.07 3.44
N LEU A 179 -8.47 11.05 2.74
CA LEU A 179 -7.96 12.16 1.95
C LEU A 179 -7.91 11.75 0.47
N TYR A 180 -8.42 12.63 -0.41
CA TYR A 180 -8.38 12.50 -1.86
C TYR A 180 -7.68 13.67 -2.51
#